data_8ef797c436ec9d5ed8b8c04d275fe519
#
_entry.id   8ef797c436ec9d5ed8b8c04d275fe519
#
_cell.length_a   1.000
_cell.length_b   1.000
_cell.length_c   1.000
_cell.angle_alpha   90.00
_cell.angle_beta   90.00
_cell.angle_gamma   90.00
#
_symmetry.space_group_name_H-M   'P 1'
#
loop_
_entity.id
_entity.type
_entity.pdbx_description
1 polymer ?
#
loop_
_entity_poly.entity_id
_entity_poly.type
_entity_poly.pdbx_seq_one_letter_code
_entity_poly.pdbx_strand_id
1 'polypeptide(L)'
;MFALADCNNFFVSCERVFRPDLEGKPVVVLSGNDGCVVSRSNEAKALGIPMGAPLYQIKALVEKEGVLCFSSNFSLYGDLSDRVMSILRAHTTRFEQYSIDESFINIDHVPEEEQKAFCEQLVRDIRKGVGIPISIGIASSKTLAKVASKYAKKY
;
A
#
# COMPACT_ATOMS: atom_id res chain seq x y z
N MET A 1 -19.42 -1.40 11.82
CA MET A 1 -17.93 -1.50 11.85
C MET A 1 -17.38 -1.19 10.46
N PHE A 2 -16.32 -0.42 10.44
CA PHE A 2 -15.61 -0.06 9.23
C PHE A 2 -14.23 -0.70 9.23
N ALA A 3 -13.80 -1.11 8.05
CA ALA A 3 -12.44 -1.55 7.82
C ALA A 3 -11.82 -0.63 6.78
N LEU A 4 -10.63 -0.12 7.05
CA LEU A 4 -9.84 0.61 6.07
C LEU A 4 -8.76 -0.31 5.55
N ALA A 5 -8.81 -0.58 4.25
CA ALA A 5 -7.77 -1.32 3.55
C ALA A 5 -6.81 -0.32 2.92
N ASP A 6 -5.52 -0.49 3.18
CA ASP A 6 -4.47 0.41 2.73
C ASP A 6 -3.33 -0.42 2.15
N CYS A 7 -3.01 -0.20 0.88
CA CYS A 7 -1.92 -0.90 0.21
C CYS A 7 -0.58 -0.36 0.71
N ASN A 8 0.29 -1.27 1.17
CA ASN A 8 1.58 -0.89 1.75
C ASN A 8 2.56 -0.45 0.66
N ASN A 9 3.13 0.76 0.80
CA ASN A 9 4.11 1.29 -0.16
C ASN A 9 3.65 1.07 -1.59
N PHE A 10 2.47 1.54 -1.93
CA PHE A 10 1.70 1.04 -3.08
C PHE A 10 2.49 1.07 -4.39
N PHE A 11 3.08 2.20 -4.75
CA PHE A 11 3.76 2.31 -6.05
C PHE A 11 4.98 1.38 -6.12
N VAL A 12 5.76 1.30 -5.05
CA VAL A 12 6.88 0.35 -4.96
C VAL A 12 6.37 -1.08 -5.05
N SER A 13 5.29 -1.39 -4.34
CA SER A 13 4.69 -2.73 -4.36
C SER A 13 4.21 -3.11 -5.76
N CYS A 14 3.65 -2.16 -6.51
CA CYS A 14 3.25 -2.38 -7.91
C CYS A 14 4.46 -2.74 -8.79
N GLU A 15 5.57 -2.02 -8.63
CA GLU A 15 6.79 -2.33 -9.38
C GLU A 15 7.31 -3.73 -9.04
N ARG A 16 7.24 -4.13 -7.77
CA ARG A 16 7.67 -5.45 -7.31
C ARG A 16 6.82 -6.61 -7.83
N VAL A 17 5.56 -6.38 -8.17
CA VAL A 17 4.68 -7.43 -8.71
C VAL A 17 5.30 -8.08 -9.94
N PHE A 18 5.86 -7.29 -10.85
CA PHE A 18 6.48 -7.76 -12.09
C PHE A 18 8.00 -7.84 -12.01
N ARG A 19 8.57 -7.42 -10.90
CA ARG A 19 10.01 -7.44 -10.65
C ARG A 19 10.30 -8.03 -9.26
N PRO A 20 10.14 -9.36 -9.09
CA PRO A 20 10.42 -10.02 -7.79
C PRO A 20 11.84 -9.82 -7.30
N ASP A 21 12.79 -9.55 -8.20
CA ASP A 21 14.18 -9.26 -7.85
C ASP A 21 14.33 -7.98 -7.01
N LEU A 22 13.29 -7.12 -6.95
CA LEU A 22 13.30 -5.91 -6.13
C LEU A 22 12.96 -6.17 -4.66
N GLU A 23 12.47 -7.36 -4.31
CA GLU A 23 12.19 -7.70 -2.93
C GLU A 23 13.48 -7.63 -2.08
N GLY A 24 13.36 -7.03 -0.89
CA GLY A 24 14.49 -6.87 0.02
C GLY A 24 15.44 -5.75 -0.32
N LYS A 25 15.23 -5.06 -1.43
CA LYS A 25 16.11 -3.97 -1.87
C LYS A 25 15.51 -2.60 -1.57
N PRO A 26 16.35 -1.57 -1.33
CA PRO A 26 15.84 -0.21 -1.17
C PRO A 26 15.38 0.32 -2.54
N VAL A 27 14.09 0.63 -2.64
CA VAL A 27 13.45 1.10 -3.87
C VAL A 27 12.63 2.33 -3.55
N VAL A 28 12.69 3.32 -4.43
CA VAL A 28 11.82 4.50 -4.39
C VAL A 28 11.17 4.69 -5.74
N VAL A 29 9.96 5.25 -5.74
CA VAL A 29 9.28 5.71 -6.93
C VAL A 29 9.21 7.22 -6.88
N LEU A 30 9.53 7.86 -7.99
CA LEU A 30 9.61 9.31 -8.10
C LEU A 30 8.30 9.88 -8.66
N SER A 31 8.05 11.15 -8.40
CA SER A 31 6.89 11.87 -8.95
C SER A 31 6.91 11.88 -10.48
N GLY A 32 5.80 12.32 -11.10
CA GLY A 32 5.66 12.32 -12.55
C GLY A 32 6.76 13.05 -13.31
N ASN A 33 7.43 14.02 -12.69
CA ASN A 33 8.55 14.77 -13.26
C ASN A 33 9.91 14.31 -12.73
N ASP A 34 9.96 13.16 -12.04
CA ASP A 34 11.16 12.61 -11.39
C ASP A 34 11.80 13.54 -10.35
N GLY A 35 11.02 14.49 -9.82
CA GLY A 35 11.54 15.52 -8.93
C GLY A 35 11.66 15.09 -7.48
N CYS A 36 10.71 14.31 -6.97
CA CYS A 36 10.71 13.93 -5.56
C CYS A 36 10.14 12.52 -5.34
N VAL A 37 10.44 11.96 -4.17
CA VAL A 37 10.02 10.62 -3.76
C VAL A 37 8.55 10.62 -3.37
N VAL A 38 7.75 9.78 -4.02
CA VAL A 38 6.33 9.62 -3.72
C VAL A 38 5.99 8.24 -3.14
N SER A 39 6.92 7.28 -3.21
CA SER A 39 6.75 5.97 -2.58
C SER A 39 8.13 5.40 -2.23
N ARG A 40 8.20 4.67 -1.12
CA ARG A 40 9.44 4.10 -0.60
C ARG A 40 9.21 2.68 -0.13
N SER A 41 10.17 1.79 -0.41
CA SER A 41 10.19 0.48 0.24
C SER A 41 10.53 0.63 1.73
N ASN A 42 10.26 -0.41 2.53
CA ASN A 42 10.66 -0.41 3.93
C ASN A 42 12.19 -0.28 4.07
N GLU A 43 12.94 -0.90 3.17
CA GLU A 43 14.40 -0.83 3.13
C GLU A 43 14.87 0.61 2.88
N ALA A 44 14.19 1.34 1.97
CA ALA A 44 14.49 2.74 1.71
C ALA A 44 14.15 3.64 2.92
N LYS A 45 13.04 3.34 3.60
CA LYS A 45 12.67 4.04 4.84
C LYS A 45 13.72 3.84 5.92
N ALA A 46 14.26 2.64 6.05
CA ALA A 46 15.31 2.31 7.02
C ALA A 46 16.60 3.07 6.76
N LEU A 47 16.87 3.47 5.52
CA LEU A 47 18.01 4.31 5.16
C LEU A 47 17.78 5.79 5.47
N GLY A 48 16.59 6.17 5.94
CA GLY A 48 16.30 7.55 6.30
C GLY A 48 15.79 8.42 5.16
N ILE A 49 15.40 7.84 4.03
CA ILE A 49 14.85 8.60 2.91
C ILE A 49 13.46 9.12 3.29
N PRO A 50 13.24 10.44 3.38
CA PRO A 50 11.93 10.97 3.76
C PRO A 50 10.96 11.00 2.59
N MET A 51 9.66 10.94 2.89
CA MET A 51 8.60 11.11 1.90
C MET A 51 8.67 12.54 1.35
N GLY A 52 8.53 12.67 0.03
CA GLY A 52 8.60 13.97 -0.62
C GLY A 52 10.00 14.52 -0.82
N ALA A 53 11.05 13.77 -0.44
CA ALA A 53 12.42 14.23 -0.60
C ALA A 53 12.74 14.53 -2.06
N PRO A 54 13.29 15.73 -2.37
CA PRO A 54 13.78 16.00 -3.72
C PRO A 54 14.94 15.06 -4.05
N LEU A 55 14.95 14.54 -5.28
CA LEU A 55 15.97 13.59 -5.71
C LEU A 55 17.38 14.12 -5.50
N TYR A 56 17.60 15.41 -5.79
CA TYR A 56 18.94 16.01 -5.65
C TYR A 56 19.47 15.95 -4.20
N GLN A 57 18.58 15.96 -3.20
CA GLN A 57 18.98 15.92 -1.78
C GLN A 57 19.41 14.52 -1.33
N ILE A 58 18.89 13.46 -2.00
CA ILE A 58 19.21 12.08 -1.62
C ILE A 58 20.16 11.40 -2.60
N LYS A 59 20.65 12.11 -3.60
CA LYS A 59 21.48 11.55 -4.66
C LYS A 59 22.73 10.85 -4.13
N ALA A 60 23.42 11.44 -3.16
CA ALA A 60 24.59 10.83 -2.56
C ALA A 60 24.26 9.52 -1.85
N LEU A 61 23.13 9.48 -1.12
CA LEU A 61 22.66 8.28 -0.45
C LEU A 61 22.25 7.19 -1.46
N VAL A 62 21.60 7.59 -2.55
CA VAL A 62 21.20 6.68 -3.63
C VAL A 62 22.43 5.98 -4.21
N GLU A 63 23.48 6.73 -4.49
CA GLU A 63 24.73 6.19 -5.04
C GLU A 63 25.44 5.29 -4.03
N LYS A 64 25.53 5.73 -2.76
CA LYS A 64 26.23 5.00 -1.71
C LYS A 64 25.55 3.65 -1.38
N GLU A 65 24.22 3.66 -1.24
CA GLU A 65 23.46 2.50 -0.74
C GLU A 65 22.83 1.67 -1.85
N GLY A 66 23.00 2.04 -3.10
CA GLY A 66 22.44 1.31 -4.23
C GLY A 66 20.92 1.36 -4.30
N VAL A 67 20.33 2.49 -3.93
CA VAL A 67 18.86 2.66 -3.99
C VAL A 67 18.41 2.67 -5.45
N LEU A 68 17.38 1.87 -5.74
CA LEU A 68 16.79 1.78 -7.07
C LEU A 68 15.67 2.81 -7.20
N CYS A 69 15.78 3.69 -8.18
CA CYS A 69 14.81 4.76 -8.42
C CYS A 69 14.00 4.45 -9.68
N PHE A 70 12.68 4.52 -9.58
CA PHE A 70 11.76 4.29 -10.69
C PHE A 70 10.93 5.53 -10.95
N SER A 71 10.73 5.85 -12.23
CA SER A 71 9.74 6.84 -12.61
C SER A 71 8.33 6.30 -12.39
N SER A 72 7.37 7.18 -12.14
CA SER A 72 5.98 6.77 -11.95
C SER A 72 5.39 6.14 -13.20
N ASN A 73 4.77 4.97 -13.03
CA ASN A 73 4.03 4.27 -14.06
C ASN A 73 2.56 4.26 -13.67
N PHE A 74 1.85 5.36 -13.91
CA PHE A 74 0.47 5.53 -13.46
C PHE A 74 -0.50 4.54 -14.11
N SER A 75 -0.23 4.09 -15.34
CA SER A 75 -1.05 3.05 -15.99
C SER A 75 -0.97 1.73 -15.22
N LEU A 76 0.23 1.33 -14.80
CA LEU A 76 0.44 0.14 -13.99
C LEU A 76 -0.25 0.27 -12.64
N TYR A 77 -0.06 1.40 -11.96
CA TYR A 77 -0.61 1.63 -10.62
C TYR A 77 -2.14 1.66 -10.66
N GLY A 78 -2.72 2.29 -11.67
CA GLY A 78 -4.17 2.31 -11.87
C GLY A 78 -4.75 0.92 -12.13
N ASP A 79 -4.09 0.12 -12.95
CA ASP A 79 -4.52 -1.26 -13.24
C ASP A 79 -4.51 -2.13 -11.99
N LEU A 80 -3.41 -2.09 -11.22
CA LEU A 80 -3.30 -2.88 -10.00
C LEU A 80 -4.24 -2.39 -8.91
N SER A 81 -4.46 -1.06 -8.82
CA SER A 81 -5.46 -0.48 -7.92
C SER A 81 -6.85 -1.05 -8.23
N ASP A 82 -7.25 -1.06 -9.50
CA ASP A 82 -8.55 -1.58 -9.90
C ASP A 82 -8.72 -3.05 -9.52
N ARG A 83 -7.66 -3.84 -9.65
CA ARG A 83 -7.69 -5.27 -9.28
C ARG A 83 -7.88 -5.44 -7.76
N VAL A 84 -7.15 -4.68 -6.96
CA VAL A 84 -7.30 -4.71 -5.49
C VAL A 84 -8.70 -4.26 -5.09
N MET A 85 -9.17 -3.15 -5.64
CA MET A 85 -10.49 -2.59 -5.31
C MET A 85 -11.63 -3.50 -5.74
N SER A 86 -11.49 -4.21 -6.85
CA SER A 86 -12.49 -5.19 -7.30
C SER A 86 -12.64 -6.35 -6.31
N ILE A 87 -11.53 -6.85 -5.76
CA ILE A 87 -11.57 -7.91 -4.75
C ILE A 87 -12.25 -7.40 -3.48
N LEU A 88 -11.89 -6.21 -3.01
CA LEU A 88 -12.49 -5.63 -1.81
C LEU A 88 -13.99 -5.39 -1.99
N ARG A 89 -14.38 -4.85 -3.13
CA ARG A 89 -15.78 -4.57 -3.45
C ARG A 89 -16.64 -5.83 -3.46
N ALA A 90 -16.09 -6.94 -3.91
CA ALA A 90 -16.79 -8.21 -3.96
C ALA A 90 -17.10 -8.79 -2.58
N HIS A 91 -16.44 -8.32 -1.53
CA HIS A 91 -16.57 -8.84 -0.17
C HIS A 91 -17.36 -7.93 0.77
N THR A 92 -18.00 -6.88 0.25
CA THR A 92 -18.78 -5.94 1.06
C THR A 92 -20.01 -5.46 0.31
N THR A 93 -21.03 -5.04 1.06
CA THR A 93 -22.22 -4.39 0.49
C THR A 93 -22.06 -2.87 0.39
N ARG A 94 -21.10 -2.30 1.13
CA ARG A 94 -20.80 -0.87 1.12
C ARG A 94 -19.30 -0.66 0.98
N PHE A 95 -18.94 -0.12 -0.17
CA PHE A 95 -17.55 0.14 -0.54
C PHE A 95 -17.38 1.62 -0.86
N GLU A 96 -16.32 2.22 -0.33
CA GLU A 96 -15.96 3.60 -0.62
C GLU A 96 -14.47 3.67 -0.91
N GLN A 97 -14.11 3.97 -2.13
CA GLN A 97 -12.71 4.18 -2.49
C GLN A 97 -12.29 5.60 -2.08
N TYR A 98 -11.33 5.67 -1.18
CA TYR A 98 -10.85 6.94 -0.63
C TYR A 98 -9.70 7.52 -1.46
N SER A 99 -8.82 6.65 -1.97
CA SER A 99 -7.70 7.04 -2.84
C SER A 99 -7.30 5.85 -3.72
N ILE A 100 -6.25 5.99 -4.51
CA ILE A 100 -5.76 4.92 -5.39
C ILE A 100 -5.36 3.66 -4.61
N ASP A 101 -4.92 3.80 -3.36
CA ASP A 101 -4.41 2.71 -2.54
C ASP A 101 -5.19 2.50 -1.24
N GLU A 102 -6.27 3.24 -1.01
CA GLU A 102 -7.06 3.15 0.22
C GLU A 102 -8.55 3.04 -0.08
N SER A 103 -9.24 2.21 0.69
CA SER A 103 -10.69 2.10 0.62
C SER A 103 -11.29 1.74 1.97
N PHE A 104 -12.52 2.24 2.21
CA PHE A 104 -13.32 1.83 3.35
C PHE A 104 -14.31 0.75 2.90
N ILE A 105 -14.44 -0.29 3.71
CA ILE A 105 -15.47 -1.30 3.54
C ILE A 105 -16.27 -1.42 4.84
N ASN A 106 -17.58 -1.65 4.70
CA ASN A 106 -18.44 -1.95 5.84
C ASN A 106 -18.47 -3.44 6.04
N ILE A 107 -18.20 -3.90 7.27
CA ILE A 107 -18.14 -5.33 7.61
C ILE A 107 -19.21 -5.74 8.63
N ASP A 108 -20.33 -4.98 8.71
CA ASP A 108 -21.43 -5.31 9.62
C ASP A 108 -22.08 -6.65 9.30
N HIS A 109 -21.95 -7.13 8.05
CA HIS A 109 -22.45 -8.43 7.64
C HIS A 109 -21.62 -9.60 8.18
N VAL A 110 -20.46 -9.33 8.79
CA VAL A 110 -19.58 -10.34 9.37
C VAL A 110 -19.75 -10.30 10.89
N PRO A 111 -20.02 -11.45 11.55
CA PRO A 111 -20.09 -11.49 13.01
C PRO A 111 -18.80 -10.93 13.63
N GLU A 112 -18.96 -10.20 14.73
CA GLU A 112 -17.84 -9.49 15.38
C GLU A 112 -16.64 -10.40 15.66
N GLU A 113 -16.91 -11.61 16.18
CA GLU A 113 -15.87 -12.59 16.49
C GLU A 113 -15.14 -13.14 15.25
N GLU A 114 -15.70 -12.93 14.05
CA GLU A 114 -15.13 -13.41 12.80
C GLU A 114 -14.48 -12.27 11.97
N GLN A 115 -14.63 -11.01 12.39
CA GLN A 115 -14.17 -9.87 11.60
C GLN A 115 -12.67 -9.86 11.38
N LYS A 116 -11.89 -10.20 12.40
CA LYS A 116 -10.44 -10.27 12.30
C LYS A 116 -10.00 -11.33 11.28
N ALA A 117 -10.56 -12.53 11.38
CA ALA A 117 -10.25 -13.62 10.45
C ALA A 117 -10.67 -13.28 9.02
N PHE A 118 -11.81 -12.60 8.86
CA PHE A 118 -12.28 -12.12 7.56
C PHE A 118 -11.29 -11.17 6.91
N CYS A 119 -10.80 -10.19 7.67
CA CYS A 119 -9.82 -9.23 7.17
C CYS A 119 -8.47 -9.88 6.89
N GLU A 120 -8.02 -10.81 7.72
CA GLU A 120 -6.78 -11.56 7.48
C GLU A 120 -6.88 -12.37 6.20
N GLN A 121 -8.04 -12.95 5.92
CA GLN A 121 -8.27 -13.68 4.67
C GLN A 121 -8.23 -12.75 3.45
N LEU A 122 -8.81 -11.55 3.55
CA LEU A 122 -8.71 -10.55 2.50
C LEU A 122 -7.26 -10.15 2.21
N VAL A 123 -6.46 -9.96 3.24
CA VAL A 123 -5.02 -9.65 3.09
C VAL A 123 -4.34 -10.76 2.31
N ARG A 124 -4.58 -12.02 2.67
CA ARG A 124 -3.99 -13.17 1.98
C ARG A 124 -4.47 -13.29 0.54
N ASP A 125 -5.77 -13.11 0.30
CA ASP A 125 -6.36 -13.24 -1.04
C ASP A 125 -5.81 -12.18 -2.00
N ILE A 126 -5.68 -10.95 -1.54
CA ILE A 126 -5.12 -9.86 -2.35
C ILE A 126 -3.63 -10.08 -2.59
N ARG A 127 -2.88 -10.51 -1.57
CA ARG A 127 -1.46 -10.83 -1.72
C ARG A 127 -1.25 -11.94 -2.75
N LYS A 128 -2.08 -12.99 -2.70
CA LYS A 128 -2.00 -14.13 -3.61
C LYS A 128 -2.49 -13.78 -5.01
N GLY A 129 -3.63 -13.07 -5.11
CA GLY A 129 -4.29 -12.81 -6.40
C GLY A 129 -3.70 -11.64 -7.17
N VAL A 130 -3.20 -10.61 -6.49
CA VAL A 130 -2.65 -9.40 -7.12
C VAL A 130 -1.17 -9.23 -6.84
N GLY A 131 -0.68 -9.75 -5.72
CA GLY A 131 0.71 -9.61 -5.29
C GLY A 131 0.98 -8.35 -4.49
N ILE A 132 -0.06 -7.64 -4.04
CA ILE A 132 0.07 -6.39 -3.29
C ILE A 132 -0.13 -6.65 -1.80
N PRO A 133 0.82 -6.27 -0.93
CA PRO A 133 0.63 -6.33 0.51
C PRO A 133 -0.30 -5.20 0.97
N ILE A 134 -1.32 -5.55 1.76
CA ILE A 134 -2.24 -4.57 2.32
C ILE A 134 -2.30 -4.69 3.83
N SER A 135 -2.70 -3.61 4.49
CA SER A 135 -3.01 -3.58 5.92
C SER A 135 -4.46 -3.16 6.08
N ILE A 136 -5.16 -3.81 7.02
CA ILE A 136 -6.56 -3.51 7.28
C ILE A 136 -6.74 -3.18 8.76
N GLY A 137 -7.31 -2.00 9.03
CA GLY A 137 -7.67 -1.58 10.38
C GLY A 137 -9.19 -1.59 10.54
N ILE A 138 -9.68 -2.13 11.65
CA ILE A 138 -11.11 -2.26 11.95
C ILE A 138 -11.46 -1.33 13.11
N ALA A 139 -12.53 -0.57 12.99
CA ALA A 139 -13.00 0.29 14.05
C ALA A 139 -14.47 0.66 13.86
N SER A 140 -15.08 1.25 14.89
CA SER A 140 -16.48 1.68 14.86
C SER A 140 -16.71 2.95 14.02
N SER A 141 -15.68 3.69 13.70
CA SER A 141 -15.75 4.88 12.85
C SER A 141 -14.66 4.86 11.79
N LYS A 142 -14.85 5.61 10.71
CA LYS A 142 -13.85 5.74 9.64
C LYS A 142 -12.54 6.34 10.15
N THR A 143 -12.60 7.33 11.03
CA THR A 143 -11.42 7.96 11.63
C THR A 143 -10.60 6.95 12.43
N LEU A 144 -11.27 6.16 13.29
CA LEU A 144 -10.61 5.13 14.08
C LEU A 144 -10.08 3.98 13.21
N ALA A 145 -10.78 3.63 12.13
CA ALA A 145 -10.32 2.62 11.19
C ALA A 145 -9.01 3.04 10.52
N LYS A 146 -8.87 4.32 10.22
CA LYS A 146 -7.63 4.87 9.65
C LYS A 146 -6.46 4.76 10.63
N VAL A 147 -6.68 5.05 11.89
CA VAL A 147 -5.67 4.89 12.94
C VAL A 147 -5.29 3.42 13.11
N ALA A 148 -6.29 2.53 13.15
CA ALA A 148 -6.07 1.09 13.29
C ALA A 148 -5.30 0.50 12.12
N SER A 149 -5.59 0.94 10.89
CA SER A 149 -4.87 0.50 9.69
C SER A 149 -3.40 0.93 9.72
N LYS A 150 -3.14 2.15 10.14
CA LYS A 150 -1.77 2.65 10.30
C LYS A 150 -1.00 1.85 11.35
N TYR A 151 -1.65 1.48 12.43
CA TYR A 151 -1.06 0.64 13.47
C TYR A 151 -0.76 -0.77 12.94
N ALA A 152 -1.69 -1.37 12.21
CA ALA A 152 -1.51 -2.70 11.60
C ALA A 152 -0.34 -2.72 10.62
N LYS A 153 -0.14 -1.64 9.88
CA LYS A 153 0.97 -1.50 8.93
C LYS A 153 2.32 -1.49 9.66
N LYS A 154 2.38 -0.89 10.85
CA LYS A 154 3.59 -0.81 11.65
C LYS A 154 3.91 -2.14 12.34
N TYR A 155 2.89 -2.86 12.78
CA TYR A 155 3.01 -4.11 13.55
C TYR A 155 2.28 -5.25 12.86
#